data_4833f0be38f156ca51a52096709128af
#
_entry.id   4833f0be38f156ca51a52096709128af
#
_cell.length_a   1.000
_cell.length_b   1.000
_cell.length_c   1.000
_cell.angle_alpha   90.00
_cell.angle_beta   90.00
_cell.angle_gamma   90.00
#
_symmetry.space_group_name_H-M   'P 1'
#
loop_
_entity.id
_entity.type
_entity.pdbx_description
1 polymer ?
#
loop_
_entity_poly.entity_id
_entity_poly.type
_entity_poly.pdbx_seq_one_letter_code
_entity_poly.pdbx_strand_id
1 'polypeptide(L)'
;QKLALLKPKRKHYQYYFSSYGADDNIMKCKQGLNNFLRSYFYFKSYDYKGNNPFKLKSFSAKEMSKMPEYYIMKLNLGMAQTVKKYSPTKIEVERCNWLNEVDLAYYVKNFLKSGIKKPLSWYKVMLSKKEKLRIIKLNLPKSIYIPSIFISGSADWGMYQKPGDLEKMENVFLKNYYGRFIINKAGHWVQQEQP
;
A
#
# COMPACT_ATOMS: atom_id res chain seq x y z
N GLN A 1 -6.83 6.62 -16.28
CA GLN A 1 -7.43 7.75 -17.01
C GLN A 1 -8.73 8.25 -16.33
N LYS A 2 -9.71 7.38 -16.01
CA LYS A 2 -11.00 7.80 -15.42
C LYS A 2 -10.87 8.51 -14.07
N LEU A 3 -9.88 8.19 -13.23
CA LEU A 3 -9.62 8.88 -11.96
C LEU A 3 -9.24 10.35 -12.15
N ALA A 4 -8.55 10.69 -13.23
CA ALA A 4 -8.18 12.07 -13.54
C ALA A 4 -9.36 12.95 -13.96
N LEU A 5 -10.50 12.36 -14.26
CA LEU A 5 -11.75 13.07 -14.60
C LEU A 5 -12.61 13.42 -13.37
N LEU A 6 -12.27 12.88 -12.20
CA LEU A 6 -12.98 13.20 -10.95
C LEU A 6 -12.73 14.63 -10.50
N LYS A 7 -13.64 15.15 -9.70
CA LYS A 7 -13.49 16.42 -8.96
C LYS A 7 -13.44 16.10 -7.46
N PRO A 8 -12.28 16.27 -6.78
CA PRO A 8 -10.97 16.65 -7.33
C PRO A 8 -10.33 15.52 -8.16
N LYS A 9 -9.47 15.90 -9.13
CA LYS A 9 -8.72 14.97 -9.98
C LYS A 9 -7.85 14.03 -9.13
N ARG A 10 -7.84 12.73 -9.50
CA ARG A 10 -7.15 11.67 -8.75
C ARG A 10 -6.21 10.84 -9.63
N LYS A 11 -5.28 10.13 -8.99
CA LYS A 11 -4.41 9.12 -9.59
C LYS A 11 -4.25 7.92 -8.66
N HIS A 12 -4.06 6.73 -9.22
CA HIS A 12 -3.75 5.54 -8.45
C HIS A 12 -2.28 5.55 -7.99
N TYR A 13 -1.98 5.15 -6.76
CA TYR A 13 -0.63 5.16 -6.18
C TYR A 13 0.38 4.34 -6.99
N GLN A 14 -0.04 3.23 -7.60
CA GLN A 14 0.84 2.39 -8.43
C GLN A 14 1.39 3.16 -9.64
N TYR A 15 0.54 3.97 -10.30
CA TYR A 15 1.00 4.85 -11.39
C TYR A 15 1.97 5.92 -10.88
N TYR A 16 1.71 6.48 -9.70
CA TYR A 16 2.63 7.42 -9.09
C TYR A 16 3.97 6.77 -8.79
N PHE A 17 4.01 5.62 -8.12
CA PHE A 17 5.27 4.93 -7.80
C PHE A 17 6.01 4.38 -9.02
N SER A 18 5.33 4.14 -10.13
CA SER A 18 5.97 3.79 -11.40
C SER A 18 6.53 5.00 -12.16
N SER A 19 6.14 6.22 -11.80
CA SER A 19 6.54 7.44 -12.51
C SER A 19 7.99 7.84 -12.17
N TYR A 20 8.58 8.61 -13.08
CA TYR A 20 9.87 9.26 -12.84
C TYR A 20 9.74 10.30 -11.71
N GLY A 21 10.75 10.38 -10.83
CA GLY A 21 10.80 11.35 -9.74
C GLY A 21 9.98 10.98 -8.49
N ALA A 22 9.29 9.82 -8.46
CA ALA A 22 8.62 9.35 -7.26
C ALA A 22 9.60 9.06 -6.11
N ASP A 23 10.77 8.50 -6.44
CA ASP A 23 11.89 8.29 -5.53
C ASP A 23 12.45 9.62 -4.97
N ASP A 24 12.70 10.60 -5.84
CA ASP A 24 13.16 11.93 -5.42
C ASP A 24 12.12 12.64 -4.52
N ASN A 25 10.84 12.55 -4.85
CA ASN A 25 9.77 13.12 -4.03
C ASN A 25 9.77 12.57 -2.60
N ILE A 26 10.13 11.30 -2.42
CA ILE A 26 10.23 10.65 -1.11
C ILE A 26 11.56 10.99 -0.44
N MET A 27 12.67 10.73 -1.12
CA MET A 27 14.01 10.84 -0.53
C MET A 27 14.42 12.29 -0.22
N LYS A 28 13.92 13.26 -1.02
CA LYS A 28 14.25 14.68 -0.89
C LYS A 28 13.08 15.52 -0.37
N CYS A 29 12.11 14.89 0.31
CA CYS A 29 10.92 15.59 0.79
C CYS A 29 11.28 16.61 1.90
N LYS A 30 10.60 17.76 1.91
CA LYS A 30 10.84 18.85 2.88
C LYS A 30 10.67 18.44 4.35
N GLN A 31 9.86 17.42 4.61
CA GLN A 31 9.63 16.91 5.98
C GLN A 31 10.74 15.96 6.47
N GLY A 32 11.68 15.59 5.60
CA GLY A 32 12.71 14.58 5.88
C GLY A 32 12.18 13.15 5.79
N LEU A 33 13.09 12.21 5.53
CA LEU A 33 12.75 10.80 5.34
C LEU A 33 12.16 10.15 6.61
N ASN A 34 12.65 10.54 7.78
CA ASN A 34 12.11 10.05 9.07
C ASN A 34 10.61 10.38 9.19
N ASN A 35 10.24 11.66 9.08
CA ASN A 35 8.85 12.10 9.19
C ASN A 35 7.98 11.55 8.05
N PHE A 36 8.54 11.36 6.85
CA PHE A 36 7.84 10.70 5.76
C PHE A 36 7.49 9.26 6.12
N LEU A 37 8.45 8.47 6.57
CA LEU A 37 8.24 7.06 6.92
C LEU A 37 7.28 6.93 8.11
N ARG A 38 7.47 7.74 9.18
CA ARG A 38 6.55 7.78 10.31
C ARG A 38 5.10 8.01 9.85
N SER A 39 4.89 9.03 9.02
CA SER A 39 3.55 9.36 8.50
C SER A 39 2.99 8.30 7.56
N TYR A 40 3.83 7.69 6.72
CA TYR A 40 3.43 6.64 5.78
C TYR A 40 3.02 5.36 6.51
N PHE A 41 3.79 4.95 7.51
CA PHE A 41 3.48 3.79 8.35
C PHE A 41 2.19 4.03 9.15
N TYR A 42 2.11 5.15 9.87
CA TYR A 42 0.92 5.52 10.65
C TYR A 42 -0.35 5.59 9.79
N PHE A 43 -0.32 6.29 8.66
CA PHE A 43 -1.50 6.49 7.80
C PHE A 43 -2.09 5.17 7.27
N LYS A 44 -1.32 4.09 7.22
CA LYS A 44 -1.76 2.77 6.77
C LYS A 44 -1.99 1.79 7.91
N SER A 45 -1.70 2.17 9.14
CA SER A 45 -1.88 1.33 10.34
C SER A 45 -3.31 1.37 10.87
N TYR A 46 -3.58 0.51 11.85
CA TYR A 46 -4.80 0.55 12.66
C TYR A 46 -4.91 1.82 13.52
N ASP A 47 -3.77 2.41 13.92
CA ASP A 47 -3.75 3.60 14.77
C ASP A 47 -4.40 4.80 14.11
N TYR A 48 -4.34 4.88 12.76
CA TYR A 48 -5.06 5.92 12.03
C TYR A 48 -6.56 5.60 11.97
N LYS A 49 -7.35 6.34 12.71
CA LYS A 49 -8.81 6.12 12.87
C LYS A 49 -9.64 6.25 11.60
N GLY A 50 -9.07 6.80 10.52
CA GLY A 50 -9.71 6.85 9.21
C GLY A 50 -9.66 5.54 8.40
N ASN A 51 -8.95 4.51 8.89
CA ASN A 51 -8.86 3.21 8.23
C ASN A 51 -10.03 2.30 8.61
N ASN A 52 -11.17 2.52 7.95
CA ASN A 52 -12.39 1.71 8.08
C ASN A 52 -12.69 1.05 6.73
N PRO A 53 -11.99 -0.04 6.37
CA PRO A 53 -12.12 -0.65 5.05
C PRO A 53 -13.45 -1.36 4.86
N PHE A 54 -13.93 -1.34 3.63
CA PHE A 54 -15.14 -2.04 3.19
C PHE A 54 -15.02 -2.48 1.74
N LYS A 55 -15.84 -3.45 1.35
CA LYS A 55 -15.85 -3.99 0.00
C LYS A 55 -16.37 -2.94 -1.00
N LEU A 56 -15.56 -2.61 -1.99
CA LEU A 56 -15.97 -1.72 -3.09
C LEU A 56 -16.94 -2.45 -4.03
N LYS A 57 -17.93 -1.72 -4.55
CA LYS A 57 -18.95 -2.27 -5.43
C LYS A 57 -18.44 -2.55 -6.86
N SER A 58 -17.42 -1.82 -7.30
CA SER A 58 -16.88 -1.94 -8.66
C SER A 58 -15.52 -1.26 -8.82
N PHE A 59 -14.88 -1.47 -9.98
CA PHE A 59 -13.68 -0.72 -10.41
C PHE A 59 -13.97 0.67 -10.99
N SER A 60 -15.18 1.22 -10.79
CA SER A 60 -15.46 2.58 -11.24
C SER A 60 -14.57 3.59 -10.49
N ALA A 61 -14.23 4.69 -11.18
CA ALA A 61 -13.43 5.75 -10.56
C ALA A 61 -14.10 6.33 -9.29
N LYS A 62 -15.43 6.42 -9.30
CA LYS A 62 -16.24 6.88 -8.15
C LYS A 62 -16.10 5.93 -6.95
N GLU A 63 -16.20 4.61 -7.17
CA GLU A 63 -16.03 3.64 -6.09
C GLU A 63 -14.58 3.63 -5.58
N MET A 64 -13.61 3.57 -6.48
CA MET A 64 -12.19 3.57 -6.09
C MET A 64 -11.80 4.84 -5.32
N SER A 65 -12.43 5.99 -5.60
CA SER A 65 -12.12 7.24 -4.88
C SER A 65 -12.55 7.26 -3.41
N LYS A 66 -13.28 6.25 -2.95
CA LYS A 66 -13.61 6.03 -1.53
C LYS A 66 -12.44 5.48 -0.72
N MET A 67 -11.44 4.88 -1.39
CA MET A 67 -10.21 4.44 -0.71
C MET A 67 -9.39 5.63 -0.21
N PRO A 68 -8.58 5.44 0.84
CA PRO A 68 -7.69 6.48 1.38
C PRO A 68 -6.77 7.09 0.33
N GLU A 69 -6.30 8.32 0.60
CA GLU A 69 -5.42 9.05 -0.32
C GLU A 69 -4.06 8.35 -0.55
N TYR A 70 -3.63 7.43 0.31
CA TYR A 70 -2.43 6.62 0.04
C TYR A 70 -2.63 5.57 -1.07
N TYR A 71 -3.87 5.25 -1.45
CA TYR A 71 -4.20 4.43 -2.62
C TYR A 71 -4.66 5.28 -3.81
N ILE A 72 -5.61 6.20 -3.56
CA ILE A 72 -6.18 7.06 -4.61
C ILE A 72 -5.83 8.51 -4.33
N MET A 73 -4.61 8.86 -4.71
CA MET A 73 -3.96 10.15 -4.45
C MET A 73 -4.63 11.31 -5.19
N LYS A 74 -4.50 12.53 -4.68
CA LYS A 74 -4.78 13.75 -5.47
C LYS A 74 -3.78 13.85 -6.62
N LEU A 75 -4.25 14.22 -7.81
CA LEU A 75 -3.43 14.22 -9.02
C LEU A 75 -2.18 15.09 -8.91
N ASN A 76 -2.29 16.25 -8.27
CA ASN A 76 -1.24 17.26 -8.12
C ASN A 76 -0.28 17.03 -6.95
N LEU A 77 -0.46 15.97 -6.14
CA LEU A 77 0.40 15.69 -4.98
C LEU A 77 1.28 14.46 -5.21
N GLY A 78 2.48 14.49 -4.67
CA GLY A 78 3.30 13.30 -4.46
C GLY A 78 2.92 12.57 -3.17
N MET A 79 3.52 11.41 -2.94
CA MET A 79 3.25 10.62 -1.73
C MET A 79 3.73 11.37 -0.47
N ALA A 80 4.87 12.06 -0.54
CA ALA A 80 5.39 12.83 0.59
C ALA A 80 4.39 13.90 1.05
N GLN A 81 3.83 14.67 0.11
CA GLN A 81 2.82 15.68 0.43
C GLN A 81 1.50 15.06 0.87
N THR A 82 1.14 13.88 0.33
CA THR A 82 -0.08 13.18 0.70
C THR A 82 -0.01 12.74 2.16
N VAL A 83 1.02 11.99 2.56
CA VAL A 83 1.10 11.45 3.92
C VAL A 83 1.35 12.52 4.98
N LYS A 84 2.01 13.64 4.62
CA LYS A 84 2.21 14.78 5.55
C LYS A 84 0.92 15.29 6.14
N LYS A 85 -0.19 15.24 5.42
CA LYS A 85 -1.51 15.70 5.90
C LYS A 85 -2.09 14.81 6.99
N TYR A 86 -1.63 13.59 7.05
CA TYR A 86 -2.10 12.53 7.94
C TYR A 86 -0.99 12.09 8.90
N SER A 87 -0.03 12.98 9.17
CA SER A 87 1.03 12.72 10.15
C SER A 87 0.45 12.53 11.53
N PRO A 88 0.96 11.57 12.32
CA PRO A 88 0.53 11.41 13.69
C PRO A 88 0.87 12.63 14.54
N THR A 89 0.05 12.91 15.54
CA THR A 89 0.34 13.84 16.61
C THR A 89 1.43 13.28 17.54
N LYS A 90 2.01 14.12 18.38
CA LYS A 90 2.99 13.68 19.40
C LYS A 90 2.43 12.58 20.30
N ILE A 91 1.19 12.74 20.75
CA ILE A 91 0.50 11.74 21.59
C ILE A 91 0.30 10.41 20.88
N GLU A 92 -0.02 10.42 19.58
CA GLU A 92 -0.18 9.20 18.78
C GLU A 92 1.17 8.51 18.55
N VAL A 93 2.26 9.26 18.38
CA VAL A 93 3.61 8.69 18.33
C VAL A 93 4.00 8.05 19.67
N GLU A 94 3.75 8.70 20.78
CA GLU A 94 4.04 8.18 22.13
C GLU A 94 3.23 6.90 22.46
N ARG A 95 2.02 6.77 21.93
CA ARG A 95 1.16 5.58 22.10
C ARG A 95 1.48 4.43 21.13
N CYS A 96 2.27 4.69 20.12
CA CYS A 96 2.63 3.69 19.11
C CYS A 96 3.70 2.73 19.66
N ASN A 97 3.31 1.51 20.01
CA ASN A 97 4.19 0.51 20.59
C ASN A 97 4.87 -0.41 19.55
N TRP A 98 4.42 -0.43 18.31
CA TRP A 98 4.92 -1.30 17.25
C TRP A 98 5.94 -0.64 16.31
N LEU A 99 6.12 0.69 16.36
CA LEU A 99 7.09 1.44 15.57
C LEU A 99 7.75 2.52 16.45
N ASN A 100 8.67 2.11 17.30
CA ASN A 100 9.44 3.00 18.14
C ASN A 100 10.50 3.79 17.35
N GLU A 101 11.24 4.70 17.99
CA GLU A 101 12.24 5.54 17.32
C GLU A 101 13.45 4.73 16.84
N VAL A 102 13.81 3.63 17.52
CA VAL A 102 14.95 2.77 17.13
C VAL A 102 14.61 2.03 15.84
N ASP A 103 13.43 1.43 15.77
CA ASP A 103 12.97 0.72 14.58
C ASP A 103 12.82 1.66 13.38
N LEU A 104 12.26 2.86 13.61
CA LEU A 104 12.13 3.86 12.55
C LEU A 104 13.50 4.31 12.05
N ALA A 105 14.46 4.57 12.95
CA ALA A 105 15.83 4.94 12.60
C ALA A 105 16.52 3.84 11.78
N TYR A 106 16.25 2.56 12.08
CA TYR A 106 16.75 1.45 11.29
C TYR A 106 16.24 1.51 9.84
N TYR A 107 14.94 1.72 9.63
CA TYR A 107 14.37 1.90 8.28
C TYR A 107 14.98 3.10 7.56
N VAL A 108 15.09 4.25 8.23
CA VAL A 108 15.69 5.47 7.67
C VAL A 108 17.12 5.21 7.21
N LYS A 109 17.96 4.60 8.08
CA LYS A 109 19.35 4.27 7.78
C LYS A 109 19.48 3.40 6.53
N ASN A 110 18.64 2.38 6.44
CA ASN A 110 18.67 1.46 5.29
C ASN A 110 18.23 2.14 3.99
N PHE A 111 17.17 2.95 4.01
CA PHE A 111 16.73 3.68 2.82
C PHE A 111 17.72 4.81 2.43
N LEU A 112 18.39 5.46 3.37
CA LEU A 112 19.46 6.40 3.04
C LEU A 112 20.63 5.71 2.33
N LYS A 113 20.98 4.48 2.74
CA LYS A 113 22.04 3.70 2.11
C LYS A 113 21.66 3.15 0.75
N SER A 114 20.46 2.56 0.61
CA SER A 114 20.04 1.83 -0.60
C SER A 114 19.27 2.69 -1.61
N GLY A 115 18.71 3.79 -1.18
CA GLY A 115 17.66 4.54 -1.87
C GLY A 115 16.34 3.75 -1.93
N ILE A 116 15.29 4.41 -2.40
CA ILE A 116 13.95 3.79 -2.58
C ILE A 116 13.64 3.48 -4.05
N LYS A 117 14.48 3.87 -4.98
CA LYS A 117 14.27 3.70 -6.42
C LYS A 117 14.10 2.24 -6.83
N LYS A 118 14.96 1.35 -6.29
CA LYS A 118 14.91 -0.09 -6.59
C LYS A 118 13.61 -0.74 -6.09
N PRO A 119 13.18 -0.58 -4.83
CA PRO A 119 11.87 -1.02 -4.38
C PRO A 119 10.71 -0.53 -5.26
N LEU A 120 10.73 0.73 -5.70
CA LEU A 120 9.68 1.28 -6.57
C LEU A 120 9.70 0.68 -7.99
N SER A 121 10.77 0.02 -8.41
CA SER A 121 10.84 -0.67 -9.70
C SER A 121 9.81 -1.79 -9.83
N TRP A 122 9.35 -2.39 -8.72
CA TRP A 122 8.22 -3.31 -8.68
C TRP A 122 7.00 -2.76 -9.43
N TYR A 123 6.64 -1.49 -9.16
CA TYR A 123 5.50 -0.85 -9.80
C TYR A 123 5.72 -0.60 -11.29
N LYS A 124 6.96 -0.30 -11.71
CA LYS A 124 7.32 -0.15 -13.13
C LYS A 124 7.14 -1.45 -13.89
N VAL A 125 7.66 -2.56 -13.34
CA VAL A 125 7.51 -3.91 -13.91
C VAL A 125 6.04 -4.30 -13.99
N MET A 126 5.29 -4.14 -12.89
CA MET A 126 3.89 -4.51 -12.80
C MET A 126 2.99 -3.76 -13.81
N LEU A 127 3.31 -2.51 -14.16
CA LEU A 127 2.55 -1.72 -15.12
C LEU A 127 3.09 -1.83 -16.56
N SER A 128 4.26 -2.42 -16.77
CA SER A 128 4.88 -2.58 -18.08
C SER A 128 4.16 -3.64 -18.93
N LYS A 129 3.70 -3.25 -20.12
CA LYS A 129 3.14 -4.20 -21.10
C LYS A 129 4.17 -5.25 -21.52
N LYS A 130 5.43 -4.84 -21.72
CA LYS A 130 6.54 -5.72 -22.11
C LYS A 130 6.77 -6.81 -21.06
N GLU A 131 6.86 -6.43 -19.79
CA GLU A 131 7.10 -7.39 -18.70
C GLU A 131 5.90 -8.32 -18.48
N LYS A 132 4.68 -7.82 -18.61
CA LYS A 132 3.47 -8.67 -18.58
C LYS A 132 3.49 -9.73 -19.68
N LEU A 133 3.88 -9.36 -20.91
CA LEU A 133 4.01 -10.33 -22.01
C LEU A 133 5.12 -11.35 -21.75
N ARG A 134 6.23 -10.96 -21.13
CA ARG A 134 7.29 -11.90 -20.71
C ARG A 134 6.77 -12.90 -19.69
N ILE A 135 6.05 -12.45 -18.65
CA ILE A 135 5.46 -13.32 -17.64
C ILE A 135 4.47 -14.31 -18.26
N ILE A 136 3.61 -13.86 -19.18
CA ILE A 136 2.67 -14.73 -19.90
C ILE A 136 3.40 -15.82 -20.67
N LYS A 137 4.52 -15.49 -21.31
CA LYS A 137 5.34 -16.46 -22.08
C LYS A 137 6.02 -17.52 -21.19
N LEU A 138 6.18 -17.27 -19.89
CA LEU A 138 6.76 -18.26 -18.97
C LEU A 138 5.84 -19.45 -18.71
N ASN A 139 4.60 -19.44 -19.20
CA ASN A 139 3.61 -20.50 -19.02
C ASN A 139 3.53 -21.01 -17.56
N LEU A 140 3.52 -20.06 -16.62
CA LEU A 140 3.48 -20.36 -15.18
C LEU A 140 2.19 -21.11 -14.82
N PRO A 141 2.23 -21.98 -13.79
CA PRO A 141 1.04 -22.63 -13.28
C PRO A 141 -0.06 -21.62 -12.95
N LYS A 142 -1.28 -21.90 -13.38
CA LYS A 142 -2.45 -21.05 -13.11
C LYS A 142 -2.98 -21.21 -11.69
N SER A 143 -2.52 -22.22 -10.96
CA SER A 143 -2.98 -22.54 -9.61
C SER A 143 -1.81 -22.82 -8.68
N ILE A 144 -2.01 -22.57 -7.40
CA ILE A 144 -1.06 -22.80 -6.32
C ILE A 144 -1.58 -23.99 -5.50
N TYR A 145 -0.77 -25.05 -5.41
CA TYR A 145 -1.14 -26.32 -4.75
C TYR A 145 -0.50 -26.50 -3.38
N ILE A 146 0.49 -25.66 -3.05
CA ILE A 146 1.11 -25.69 -1.72
C ILE A 146 0.11 -25.23 -0.65
N PRO A 147 0.22 -25.71 0.60
CA PRO A 147 -0.56 -25.20 1.72
C PRO A 147 -0.48 -23.68 1.81
N SER A 148 -1.63 -23.01 1.85
CA SER A 148 -1.70 -21.56 1.78
C SER A 148 -2.74 -21.00 2.75
N ILE A 149 -2.41 -19.88 3.38
CA ILE A 149 -3.33 -19.05 4.16
C ILE A 149 -3.27 -17.60 3.67
N PHE A 150 -4.29 -16.83 3.95
CA PHE A 150 -4.28 -15.38 3.76
C PHE A 150 -4.43 -14.68 5.12
N ILE A 151 -3.49 -13.77 5.43
CA ILE A 151 -3.51 -12.99 6.66
C ILE A 151 -3.58 -11.52 6.30
N SER A 152 -4.45 -10.76 6.99
CA SER A 152 -4.57 -9.30 6.81
C SER A 152 -5.04 -8.65 8.12
N GLY A 153 -4.72 -7.37 8.29
CA GLY A 153 -5.25 -6.58 9.40
C GLY A 153 -6.70 -6.16 9.17
N SER A 154 -7.47 -6.02 10.26
CA SER A 154 -8.87 -5.58 10.22
C SER A 154 -9.06 -4.17 9.64
N ALA A 155 -8.02 -3.33 9.71
CA ALA A 155 -8.01 -1.97 9.16
C ALA A 155 -7.24 -1.85 7.82
N ASP A 156 -6.88 -2.99 7.18
CA ASP A 156 -6.15 -2.95 5.90
C ASP A 156 -7.10 -2.85 4.70
N TRP A 157 -7.02 -1.73 3.99
CA TRP A 157 -7.67 -1.55 2.69
C TRP A 157 -7.09 -2.43 1.58
N GLY A 158 -5.96 -3.10 1.83
CA GLY A 158 -5.29 -3.98 0.86
C GLY A 158 -6.22 -5.04 0.28
N MET A 159 -7.07 -5.62 1.11
CA MET A 159 -8.05 -6.64 0.71
C MET A 159 -9.09 -6.13 -0.31
N TYR A 160 -9.37 -4.84 -0.31
CA TYR A 160 -10.48 -4.26 -1.07
C TYR A 160 -10.04 -3.43 -2.27
N GLN A 161 -8.73 -3.33 -2.53
CA GLN A 161 -8.19 -2.57 -3.67
C GLN A 161 -8.71 -3.01 -5.02
N LYS A 162 -9.04 -4.30 -5.14
CA LYS A 162 -9.48 -4.92 -6.38
C LYS A 162 -10.72 -5.79 -6.11
N PRO A 163 -11.92 -5.23 -6.34
CA PRO A 163 -13.16 -5.95 -6.14
C PRO A 163 -13.19 -7.29 -6.86
N GLY A 164 -13.44 -8.37 -6.12
CA GLY A 164 -13.52 -9.74 -6.61
C GLY A 164 -12.17 -10.49 -6.73
N ASP A 165 -11.02 -9.80 -6.69
CA ASP A 165 -9.71 -10.48 -6.85
C ASP A 165 -9.37 -11.37 -5.64
N LEU A 166 -9.74 -10.96 -4.42
CA LEU A 166 -9.50 -11.76 -3.21
C LEU A 166 -10.29 -13.07 -3.25
N GLU A 167 -11.58 -12.99 -3.53
CA GLU A 167 -12.44 -14.16 -3.66
C GLU A 167 -11.98 -15.07 -4.81
N LYS A 168 -11.52 -14.48 -5.91
CA LYS A 168 -10.97 -15.25 -7.02
C LYS A 168 -9.67 -15.94 -6.64
N MET A 169 -8.79 -15.29 -5.88
CA MET A 169 -7.58 -15.91 -5.36
C MET A 169 -7.92 -17.14 -4.51
N GLU A 170 -8.83 -17.00 -3.56
CA GLU A 170 -9.21 -18.06 -2.62
C GLU A 170 -9.92 -19.24 -3.31
N ASN A 171 -10.89 -18.95 -4.19
CA ASN A 171 -11.77 -19.99 -4.75
C ASN A 171 -11.24 -20.60 -6.05
N VAL A 172 -10.34 -19.90 -6.77
CA VAL A 172 -9.89 -20.35 -8.09
C VAL A 172 -8.42 -20.72 -8.11
N PHE A 173 -7.56 -19.90 -7.52
CA PHE A 173 -6.12 -20.07 -7.67
C PHE A 173 -5.46 -20.89 -6.57
N LEU A 174 -5.92 -20.78 -5.32
CA LEU A 174 -5.39 -21.53 -4.18
C LEU A 174 -6.12 -22.87 -4.04
N LYS A 175 -5.45 -23.99 -4.39
CA LYS A 175 -6.07 -25.33 -4.37
C LYS A 175 -5.95 -26.03 -3.02
N ASN A 176 -5.01 -25.61 -2.20
CA ASN A 176 -4.81 -26.12 -0.83
C ASN A 176 -4.86 -24.93 0.15
N TYR A 177 -6.04 -24.32 0.25
CA TYR A 177 -6.28 -23.09 1.00
C TYR A 177 -6.92 -23.37 2.35
N TYR A 178 -6.25 -22.96 3.42
CA TYR A 178 -6.67 -23.20 4.80
C TYR A 178 -7.47 -22.06 5.42
N GLY A 179 -7.67 -20.97 4.69
CA GLY A 179 -8.57 -19.92 5.11
C GLY A 179 -7.97 -18.51 5.21
N ARG A 180 -8.86 -17.58 5.51
CA ARG A 180 -8.57 -16.16 5.72
C ARG A 180 -8.56 -15.84 7.21
N PHE A 181 -7.48 -15.25 7.69
CA PHE A 181 -7.30 -14.82 9.08
C PHE A 181 -7.22 -13.29 9.14
N ILE A 182 -8.21 -12.68 9.76
CA ILE A 182 -8.25 -11.23 9.96
C ILE A 182 -7.80 -10.91 11.37
N ILE A 183 -6.67 -10.24 11.48
CA ILE A 183 -6.07 -9.88 12.75
C ILE A 183 -6.68 -8.56 13.24
N ASN A 184 -7.33 -8.63 14.39
CA ASN A 184 -7.91 -7.45 15.03
C ASN A 184 -6.83 -6.45 15.45
N LYS A 185 -7.16 -5.15 15.44
CA LYS A 185 -6.25 -4.07 15.82
C LYS A 185 -4.95 -4.03 14.98
N ALA A 186 -4.98 -4.54 13.76
CA ALA A 186 -3.90 -4.41 12.79
C ALA A 186 -4.40 -3.72 11.51
N GLY A 187 -3.54 -2.93 10.89
CA GLY A 187 -3.72 -2.35 9.56
C GLY A 187 -2.87 -3.07 8.53
N HIS A 188 -2.16 -2.29 7.71
CA HIS A 188 -1.36 -2.83 6.60
C HIS A 188 -0.06 -3.53 7.05
N TRP A 189 0.43 -3.21 8.23
CA TRP A 189 1.70 -3.70 8.77
C TRP A 189 1.47 -4.79 9.80
N VAL A 190 0.64 -5.79 9.44
CA VAL A 190 0.10 -6.77 10.36
C VAL A 190 1.16 -7.48 11.21
N GLN A 191 2.33 -7.78 10.61
CA GLN A 191 3.43 -8.46 11.31
C GLN A 191 4.12 -7.57 12.36
N GLN A 192 4.06 -6.25 12.19
CA GLN A 192 4.62 -5.29 13.12
C GLN A 192 3.59 -4.81 14.14
N GLU A 193 2.35 -4.62 13.70
CA GLU A 193 1.28 -4.11 14.56
C GLU A 193 0.75 -5.16 15.55
N GLN A 194 0.77 -6.44 15.16
CA GLN A 194 0.32 -7.58 15.97
C GLN A 194 1.20 -8.81 15.66
N PRO A 195 2.45 -8.86 16.18
CA PRO A 195 3.40 -9.94 15.95
C PRO A 195 2.98 -11.26 16.62
#